data_9942a38e632b119c693fbe0171df8c45
#
_entry.id   9942a38e632b119c693fbe0171df8c45
#
_cell.length_a   1.000
_cell.length_b   1.000
_cell.length_c   1.000
_cell.angle_alpha   90.00
_cell.angle_beta   90.00
_cell.angle_gamma   90.00
#
_symmetry.space_group_name_H-M   'P 1'
#
loop_
_entity.id
_entity.type
_entity.pdbx_description
1 polymer ?
#
loop_
_entity_poly.entity_id
_entity_poly.type
_entity_poly.pdbx_seq_one_letter_code
_entity_poly.pdbx_strand_id
1 'polypeptide(L)'
;MVSNKTTYICGDSFAGSDNTSKIVPWHEQFECINFARDCATNLNISKQVDRAIQFNAKFIIVLFTTCVRQDWKGTFYTFHNLENNPANLSSEQVKLLKEYFVEFFELDLEIYRNKCIIESILQRLVDSGIPFLFDQGGFEHPKFGTTKSYFEKYNQYRSKHCLWDYGDSKVMHPSFHIADQELQNRIADYYNG
;
A
#
# COMPACT_ATOMS: atom_id res chain seq x y z
N MET A 1 -14.40 -23.20 -11.61
CA MET A 1 -14.12 -22.26 -12.72
C MET A 1 -13.70 -20.96 -12.06
N VAL A 2 -12.44 -20.56 -12.22
CA VAL A 2 -11.99 -19.24 -11.77
C VAL A 2 -12.70 -18.23 -12.65
N SER A 3 -13.44 -17.31 -12.06
CA SER A 3 -14.08 -16.20 -12.78
C SER A 3 -13.05 -15.58 -13.74
N ASN A 4 -13.43 -15.35 -15.00
CA ASN A 4 -12.54 -14.75 -16.00
C ASN A 4 -12.16 -13.29 -15.70
N LYS A 5 -12.68 -12.72 -14.60
CA LYS A 5 -12.48 -11.33 -14.18
C LYS A 5 -12.02 -11.33 -12.72
N THR A 6 -10.72 -11.49 -12.49
CA THR A 6 -10.18 -11.50 -11.12
C THR A 6 -9.46 -10.19 -10.81
N THR A 7 -9.96 -9.46 -9.83
CA THR A 7 -9.31 -8.28 -9.26
C THR A 7 -8.27 -8.72 -8.24
N TYR A 8 -7.10 -8.11 -8.29
CA TYR A 8 -6.05 -8.29 -7.30
C TYR A 8 -5.82 -7.01 -6.53
N ILE A 9 -5.65 -7.13 -5.22
CA ILE A 9 -5.35 -6.02 -4.33
C ILE A 9 -3.93 -6.18 -3.81
N CYS A 10 -3.14 -5.12 -3.97
CA CYS A 10 -1.76 -5.03 -3.53
C CYS A 10 -1.62 -3.82 -2.60
N GLY A 11 -0.97 -3.99 -1.47
CA GLY A 11 -0.83 -2.90 -0.51
C GLY A 11 -0.33 -3.36 0.85
N ASP A 12 -0.49 -2.48 1.80
CA ASP A 12 -0.20 -2.73 3.21
C ASP A 12 -1.46 -3.06 4.03
N SER A 13 -1.43 -2.82 5.34
CA SER A 13 -2.57 -3.07 6.24
C SER A 13 -3.83 -2.27 5.88
N PHE A 14 -3.73 -1.16 5.14
CA PHE A 14 -4.90 -0.43 4.66
C PHE A 14 -5.68 -1.17 3.58
N ALA A 15 -5.02 -2.06 2.89
CA ALA A 15 -5.62 -2.97 1.93
C ALA A 15 -5.82 -4.37 2.50
N GLY A 16 -5.20 -4.68 3.64
CA GLY A 16 -5.28 -5.95 4.34
C GLY A 16 -6.56 -6.09 5.17
N SER A 17 -6.78 -7.28 5.68
CA SER A 17 -7.81 -7.53 6.71
C SER A 17 -7.21 -7.24 8.08
N ASP A 18 -7.74 -6.26 8.79
CA ASP A 18 -7.46 -6.11 10.22
C ASP A 18 -8.34 -7.10 11.00
N ASN A 19 -7.74 -8.17 11.48
CA ASN A 19 -8.44 -9.18 12.28
C ASN A 19 -8.91 -8.65 13.65
N THR A 20 -8.58 -7.40 14.00
CA THR A 20 -8.93 -6.79 15.29
C THR A 20 -10.23 -5.99 15.23
N SER A 21 -10.71 -5.60 14.05
CA SER A 21 -11.94 -4.85 13.88
C SER A 21 -13.13 -5.74 13.58
N LYS A 22 -14.30 -5.37 14.12
CA LYS A 22 -15.59 -6.02 13.81
C LYS A 22 -16.20 -5.51 12.49
N ILE A 23 -15.47 -4.69 11.75
CA ILE A 23 -15.95 -4.02 10.55
C ILE A 23 -15.47 -4.84 9.35
N VAL A 24 -16.39 -5.11 8.43
CA VAL A 24 -16.07 -5.83 7.18
C VAL A 24 -15.11 -4.98 6.36
N PRO A 25 -13.92 -5.47 6.02
CA PRO A 25 -12.97 -4.74 5.21
C PRO A 25 -13.58 -4.37 3.83
N TRP A 26 -13.25 -3.21 3.33
CA TRP A 26 -13.80 -2.71 2.06
C TRP A 26 -13.59 -3.68 0.89
N HIS A 27 -12.49 -4.41 0.86
CA HIS A 27 -12.16 -5.37 -0.19
C HIS A 27 -13.02 -6.64 -0.14
N GLU A 28 -13.68 -6.94 0.97
CA GLU A 28 -14.62 -8.08 1.07
C GLU A 28 -15.98 -7.77 0.45
N GLN A 29 -16.21 -6.52 0.01
CA GLN A 29 -17.45 -6.12 -0.65
C GLN A 29 -17.53 -6.56 -2.12
N PHE A 30 -16.44 -7.07 -2.68
CA PHE A 30 -16.39 -7.57 -4.06
C PHE A 30 -15.42 -8.75 -4.19
N GLU A 31 -15.59 -9.53 -5.25
CA GLU A 31 -14.75 -10.70 -5.52
C GLU A 31 -13.33 -10.26 -5.90
N CYS A 32 -12.35 -10.53 -5.06
CA CYS A 32 -10.95 -10.20 -5.29
C CYS A 32 -10.00 -11.22 -4.67
N ILE A 33 -8.74 -11.18 -5.11
CA ILE A 33 -7.63 -11.87 -4.47
C ILE A 33 -6.77 -10.80 -3.78
N ASN A 34 -6.71 -10.85 -2.47
CA ASN A 34 -5.95 -9.89 -1.68
C ASN A 34 -4.52 -10.39 -1.42
N PHE A 35 -3.53 -9.69 -1.99
CA PHE A 35 -2.11 -9.90 -1.73
C PHE A 35 -1.54 -8.94 -0.68
N ALA A 36 -2.34 -7.95 -0.26
CA ALA A 36 -1.90 -7.00 0.74
C ALA A 36 -1.50 -7.70 2.04
N ARG A 37 -0.52 -7.13 2.71
CA ARG A 37 -0.01 -7.66 3.97
C ARG A 37 0.19 -6.51 4.93
N ASP A 38 -0.12 -6.79 6.18
CA ASP A 38 0.18 -5.85 7.25
C ASP A 38 1.63 -5.39 7.15
N CYS A 39 1.77 -4.08 7.24
CA CYS A 39 3.08 -3.45 7.34
C CYS A 39 4.00 -3.60 6.13
N ALA A 40 3.47 -3.97 4.97
CA ALA A 40 4.26 -4.02 3.75
C ALA A 40 4.94 -2.68 3.46
N THR A 41 6.18 -2.73 3.01
CA THR A 41 6.89 -1.57 2.42
C THR A 41 6.53 -1.44 0.95
N ASN A 42 6.82 -0.31 0.32
CA ASN A 42 6.60 -0.16 -1.12
C ASN A 42 7.41 -1.18 -1.96
N LEU A 43 8.55 -1.66 -1.47
CA LEU A 43 9.28 -2.76 -2.10
C LEU A 43 8.51 -4.10 -2.02
N ASN A 44 7.84 -4.37 -0.90
CA ASN A 44 6.98 -5.54 -0.78
C ASN A 44 5.73 -5.43 -1.65
N ILE A 45 5.15 -4.24 -1.75
CA ILE A 45 4.03 -3.96 -2.66
C ILE A 45 4.46 -4.19 -4.12
N SER A 46 5.69 -3.81 -4.50
CA SER A 46 6.26 -4.13 -5.81
C SER A 46 6.20 -5.62 -6.13
N LYS A 47 6.61 -6.48 -5.19
CA LYS A 47 6.56 -7.94 -5.35
C LYS A 47 5.14 -8.49 -5.45
N GLN A 48 4.19 -7.87 -4.73
CA GLN A 48 2.77 -8.23 -4.82
C GLN A 48 2.22 -7.91 -6.22
N VAL A 49 2.55 -6.74 -6.77
CA VAL A 49 2.15 -6.34 -8.13
C VAL A 49 2.76 -7.27 -9.18
N ASP A 50 4.04 -7.59 -9.08
CA ASP A 50 4.67 -8.55 -10.01
C ASP A 50 3.95 -9.89 -10.00
N ARG A 51 3.57 -10.35 -8.81
CA ARG A 51 2.80 -11.59 -8.67
C ARG A 51 1.40 -11.48 -9.29
N ALA A 52 0.71 -10.36 -9.10
CA ALA A 52 -0.60 -10.15 -9.72
C ALA A 52 -0.51 -10.16 -11.26
N ILE A 53 0.52 -9.51 -11.82
CA ILE A 53 0.80 -9.54 -13.27
C ILE A 53 1.07 -10.97 -13.73
N GLN A 54 1.91 -11.74 -13.04
CA GLN A 54 2.22 -13.14 -13.36
C GLN A 54 0.98 -14.05 -13.33
N PHE A 55 0.02 -13.76 -12.45
CA PHE A 55 -1.25 -14.49 -12.40
C PHE A 55 -2.29 -13.99 -13.40
N ASN A 56 -1.91 -13.16 -14.36
CA ASN A 56 -2.80 -12.60 -15.38
C ASN A 56 -4.03 -11.91 -14.79
N ALA A 57 -3.81 -11.07 -13.78
CA ALA A 57 -4.85 -10.23 -13.22
C ALA A 57 -5.63 -9.51 -14.32
N LYS A 58 -6.94 -9.33 -14.12
CA LYS A 58 -7.78 -8.56 -15.03
C LYS A 58 -7.94 -7.12 -14.59
N PHE A 59 -7.78 -6.88 -13.30
CA PHE A 59 -7.73 -5.55 -12.70
C PHE A 59 -6.81 -5.58 -11.48
N ILE A 60 -6.07 -4.50 -11.24
CA ILE A 60 -5.17 -4.40 -10.08
C ILE A 60 -5.47 -3.11 -9.33
N ILE A 61 -5.66 -3.22 -8.02
CA ILE A 61 -5.74 -2.08 -7.10
C ILE A 61 -4.46 -2.06 -6.30
N VAL A 62 -3.78 -0.91 -6.28
CA VAL A 62 -2.52 -0.74 -5.56
C VAL A 62 -2.62 0.39 -4.55
N LEU A 63 -2.35 0.07 -3.29
CA LEU A 63 -2.30 1.04 -2.21
C LEU A 63 -0.87 1.16 -1.71
N PHE A 64 -0.24 2.29 -2.02
CA PHE A 64 1.13 2.57 -1.60
C PHE A 64 1.18 3.00 -0.13
N THR A 65 2.30 2.75 0.51
CA THR A 65 2.50 3.06 1.92
C THR A 65 3.56 4.16 2.13
N THR A 66 3.71 4.57 3.38
CA THR A 66 4.69 5.59 3.77
C THR A 66 6.13 5.19 3.46
N CYS A 67 6.96 6.19 3.15
CA CYS A 67 8.40 6.00 2.90
C CYS A 67 9.22 5.73 4.17
N VAL A 68 8.67 5.96 5.36
CA VAL A 68 9.42 5.76 6.61
C VAL A 68 9.51 4.30 7.05
N ARG A 69 8.86 3.40 6.35
CA ARG A 69 8.95 1.96 6.60
C ARG A 69 10.20 1.37 5.97
N GLN A 70 11.03 0.77 6.79
CA GLN A 70 12.24 0.08 6.35
C GLN A 70 12.05 -1.44 6.36
N ASP A 71 12.54 -2.12 5.34
CA ASP A 71 12.51 -3.57 5.22
C ASP A 71 13.78 -4.17 5.83
N TRP A 72 13.62 -5.04 6.81
CA TRP A 72 14.71 -5.76 7.44
C TRP A 72 14.39 -7.24 7.55
N LYS A 73 15.11 -8.07 6.82
CA LYS A 73 14.92 -9.55 6.85
C LYS A 73 13.47 -9.99 6.63
N GLY A 74 12.73 -9.28 5.77
CA GLY A 74 11.34 -9.60 5.44
C GLY A 74 10.32 -9.10 6.46
N THR A 75 10.74 -8.32 7.44
CA THR A 75 9.88 -7.60 8.38
C THR A 75 10.14 -6.11 8.24
N PHE A 76 9.11 -5.30 8.45
CA PHE A 76 9.26 -3.85 8.35
C PHE A 76 9.52 -3.24 9.73
N TYR A 77 10.20 -2.10 9.71
CA TYR A 77 10.45 -1.29 10.89
C TYR A 77 10.21 0.19 10.62
N THR A 78 9.68 0.85 11.62
CA THR A 78 9.71 2.31 11.78
C THR A 78 10.32 2.62 13.13
N PHE A 79 10.78 3.84 13.33
CA PHE A 79 11.31 4.25 14.63
C PHE A 79 10.29 3.98 15.77
N HIS A 80 9.00 4.22 15.52
CA HIS A 80 7.96 4.04 16.54
C HIS A 80 7.67 2.57 16.88
N ASN A 81 7.72 1.67 15.90
CA ASN A 81 7.38 0.27 16.19
C ASN A 81 8.54 -0.54 16.78
N LEU A 82 9.77 0.00 16.75
CA LEU A 82 10.91 -0.65 17.40
C LEU A 82 10.73 -0.78 18.92
N GLU A 83 9.96 0.11 19.55
CA GLU A 83 9.71 0.05 20.98
C GLU A 83 8.88 -1.18 21.36
N ASN A 84 7.98 -1.61 20.49
CA ASN A 84 7.11 -2.77 20.67
C ASN A 84 7.74 -4.09 20.18
N ASN A 85 8.94 -4.04 19.62
CA ASN A 85 9.70 -5.19 19.09
C ASN A 85 8.84 -6.21 18.31
N PRO A 86 8.17 -5.80 17.22
CA PRO A 86 7.16 -6.60 16.53
C PRO A 86 7.70 -7.91 15.91
N ALA A 87 9.01 -8.04 15.76
CA ALA A 87 9.67 -9.21 15.17
C ALA A 87 10.50 -10.01 16.16
N ASN A 88 10.31 -9.81 17.46
CA ASN A 88 11.08 -10.52 18.50
C ASN A 88 12.61 -10.40 18.31
N LEU A 89 13.09 -9.20 17.99
CA LEU A 89 14.50 -8.91 17.86
C LEU A 89 15.21 -9.01 19.21
N SER A 90 16.49 -9.34 19.20
CA SER A 90 17.29 -9.19 20.41
C SER A 90 17.44 -7.71 20.80
N SER A 91 17.70 -7.45 22.08
CA SER A 91 17.92 -6.08 22.58
C SER A 91 19.05 -5.36 21.82
N GLU A 92 20.06 -6.08 21.39
CA GLU A 92 21.16 -5.54 20.59
C GLU A 92 20.72 -5.16 19.18
N GLN A 93 19.90 -5.99 18.53
CA GLN A 93 19.33 -5.69 17.21
C GLN A 93 18.41 -4.46 17.28
N VAL A 94 17.58 -4.36 18.30
CA VAL A 94 16.73 -3.17 18.54
C VAL A 94 17.60 -1.93 18.72
N LYS A 95 18.68 -2.03 19.50
CA LYS A 95 19.63 -0.92 19.71
C LYS A 95 20.24 -0.47 18.38
N LEU A 96 20.78 -1.39 17.59
CA LEU A 96 21.38 -1.09 16.29
C LEU A 96 20.40 -0.44 15.31
N LEU A 97 19.15 -0.90 15.29
CA LEU A 97 18.12 -0.29 14.44
C LEU A 97 17.75 1.12 14.92
N LYS A 98 17.68 1.36 16.23
CA LYS A 98 17.47 2.71 16.76
C LYS A 98 18.63 3.64 16.39
N GLU A 99 19.87 3.19 16.52
CA GLU A 99 21.05 3.93 16.08
C GLU A 99 21.00 4.23 14.58
N TYR A 100 20.58 3.26 13.74
CA TYR A 100 20.39 3.48 12.32
C TYR A 100 19.38 4.60 12.04
N PHE A 101 18.23 4.60 12.70
CA PHE A 101 17.22 5.63 12.50
C PHE A 101 17.64 7.02 13.00
N VAL A 102 18.51 7.09 14.01
CA VAL A 102 18.99 8.36 14.53
C VAL A 102 20.15 8.92 13.70
N GLU A 103 21.08 8.06 13.29
CA GLU A 103 22.35 8.50 12.72
C GLU A 103 22.39 8.45 11.18
N PHE A 104 21.62 7.55 10.58
CA PHE A 104 21.74 7.25 9.13
C PHE A 104 20.46 7.39 8.33
N PHE A 105 19.31 7.51 8.99
CA PHE A 105 18.05 7.66 8.29
C PHE A 105 17.88 9.09 7.77
N GLU A 106 17.84 9.24 6.46
CA GLU A 106 17.61 10.51 5.78
C GLU A 106 16.24 10.48 5.09
N LEU A 107 15.29 11.27 5.61
CA LEU A 107 13.92 11.27 5.09
C LEU A 107 13.85 11.59 3.59
N ASP A 108 14.61 12.59 3.13
CA ASP A 108 14.61 13.00 1.72
C ASP A 108 15.15 11.89 0.81
N LEU A 109 16.15 11.15 1.27
CA LEU A 109 16.68 9.99 0.56
C LEU A 109 15.65 8.87 0.48
N GLU A 110 14.94 8.60 1.57
CA GLU A 110 13.89 7.59 1.59
C GLU A 110 12.67 7.98 0.74
N ILE A 111 12.29 9.24 0.73
CA ILE A 111 11.28 9.76 -0.19
C ILE A 111 11.71 9.50 -1.64
N TYR A 112 12.96 9.82 -1.98
CA TYR A 112 13.47 9.61 -3.34
C TYR A 112 13.50 8.13 -3.72
N ARG A 113 14.00 7.25 -2.85
CA ARG A 113 14.02 5.80 -3.08
C ARG A 113 12.61 5.23 -3.30
N ASN A 114 11.68 5.59 -2.43
CA ASN A 114 10.29 5.13 -2.53
C ASN A 114 9.61 5.69 -3.78
N LYS A 115 9.90 6.93 -4.17
CA LYS A 115 9.43 7.51 -5.44
C LYS A 115 9.90 6.67 -6.63
N CYS A 116 11.17 6.30 -6.68
CA CYS A 116 11.70 5.45 -7.75
C CYS A 116 11.02 4.06 -7.77
N ILE A 117 10.78 3.47 -6.61
CA ILE A 117 10.09 2.18 -6.49
C ILE A 117 8.66 2.30 -7.01
N ILE A 118 7.90 3.29 -6.53
CA ILE A 118 6.51 3.50 -6.94
C ILE A 118 6.42 3.80 -8.45
N GLU A 119 7.29 4.65 -8.97
CA GLU A 119 7.31 4.96 -10.40
C GLU A 119 7.60 3.72 -11.25
N SER A 120 8.53 2.86 -10.80
CA SER A 120 8.79 1.58 -11.44
C SER A 120 7.58 0.65 -11.43
N ILE A 121 6.83 0.61 -10.33
CA ILE A 121 5.59 -0.19 -10.24
C ILE A 121 4.56 0.33 -11.23
N LEU A 122 4.29 1.63 -11.22
CA LEU A 122 3.30 2.26 -12.09
C LEU A 122 3.65 2.08 -13.58
N GLN A 123 4.93 2.19 -13.93
CA GLN A 123 5.38 1.95 -15.30
C GLN A 123 5.15 0.50 -15.73
N ARG A 124 5.48 -0.48 -14.88
CA ARG A 124 5.22 -1.90 -15.18
C ARG A 124 3.74 -2.21 -15.33
N LEU A 125 2.89 -1.57 -14.55
CA LEU A 125 1.44 -1.71 -14.69
C LEU A 125 0.96 -1.17 -16.05
N VAL A 126 1.44 0.00 -16.46
CA VAL A 126 1.16 0.56 -17.79
C VAL A 126 1.66 -0.39 -18.89
N ASP A 127 2.89 -0.87 -18.79
CA ASP A 127 3.50 -1.76 -19.79
C ASP A 127 2.79 -3.13 -19.87
N SER A 128 2.21 -3.58 -18.76
CA SER A 128 1.44 -4.83 -18.74
C SER A 128 0.12 -4.75 -19.49
N GLY A 129 -0.39 -3.54 -19.75
CA GLY A 129 -1.72 -3.33 -20.33
C GLY A 129 -2.89 -3.74 -19.43
N ILE A 130 -2.63 -4.16 -18.20
CA ILE A 130 -3.67 -4.52 -17.23
C ILE A 130 -4.30 -3.24 -16.67
N PRO A 131 -5.62 -3.07 -16.71
CA PRO A 131 -6.29 -1.96 -16.07
C PRO A 131 -5.98 -1.93 -14.57
N PHE A 132 -5.71 -0.76 -14.03
CA PHE A 132 -5.39 -0.62 -12.62
C PHE A 132 -5.86 0.70 -12.04
N LEU A 133 -5.95 0.72 -10.72
CA LEU A 133 -6.16 1.91 -9.92
C LEU A 133 -5.10 1.95 -8.83
N PHE A 134 -4.59 3.12 -8.52
CA PHE A 134 -3.68 3.28 -7.39
C PHE A 134 -4.08 4.44 -6.47
N ASP A 135 -3.74 4.30 -5.20
CA ASP A 135 -3.76 5.36 -4.21
C ASP A 135 -2.36 5.48 -3.59
N GLN A 136 -1.91 6.70 -3.39
CA GLN A 136 -0.62 6.97 -2.80
C GLN A 136 -0.62 6.76 -1.27
N GLY A 137 -1.80 6.62 -0.67
CA GLY A 137 -1.95 6.27 0.73
C GLY A 137 -1.01 7.07 1.63
N GLY A 138 -0.27 6.37 2.46
CA GLY A 138 0.68 7.00 3.38
C GLY A 138 1.90 7.65 2.74
N PHE A 139 2.20 7.43 1.45
CA PHE A 139 3.39 8.03 0.83
C PHE A 139 3.28 9.55 0.70
N GLU A 140 2.13 10.06 0.32
CA GLU A 140 1.87 11.51 0.20
C GLU A 140 1.17 12.10 1.43
N HIS A 141 1.07 11.35 2.52
CA HIS A 141 0.43 11.86 3.73
C HIS A 141 1.38 12.81 4.48
N PRO A 142 0.94 14.03 4.85
CA PRO A 142 1.79 15.03 5.52
C PRO A 142 2.48 14.54 6.80
N LYS A 143 1.85 13.60 7.50
CA LYS A 143 2.35 13.02 8.75
C LYS A 143 3.35 11.90 8.57
N PHE A 144 3.28 11.16 7.45
CA PHE A 144 4.01 9.90 7.28
C PHE A 144 4.81 9.80 5.98
N GLY A 145 4.81 10.84 5.16
CA GLY A 145 5.45 10.83 3.86
C GLY A 145 5.80 12.24 3.40
N THR A 146 5.32 12.63 2.25
CA THR A 146 5.58 13.93 1.63
C THR A 146 4.28 14.67 1.32
N THR A 147 4.34 16.00 1.39
CA THR A 147 3.23 16.88 0.96
C THR A 147 3.24 17.18 -0.53
N LYS A 148 4.29 16.75 -1.26
CA LYS A 148 4.40 16.99 -2.70
C LYS A 148 3.60 15.94 -3.45
N SER A 149 2.79 16.39 -4.41
CA SER A 149 2.19 15.47 -5.37
C SER A 149 3.24 14.99 -6.36
N TYR A 150 3.36 13.69 -6.48
CA TYR A 150 4.21 13.02 -7.47
C TYR A 150 3.32 12.21 -8.43
N PHE A 151 3.94 11.69 -9.48
CA PHE A 151 3.30 10.74 -10.41
C PHE A 151 2.16 11.32 -11.23
N GLU A 152 2.19 12.62 -11.54
CA GLU A 152 1.15 13.31 -12.31
C GLU A 152 0.88 12.65 -13.67
N LYS A 153 1.91 12.09 -14.31
CA LYS A 153 1.76 11.36 -15.58
C LYS A 153 0.84 10.12 -15.49
N TYR A 154 0.54 9.67 -14.27
CA TYR A 154 -0.33 8.53 -14.01
C TYR A 154 -1.70 8.93 -13.42
N ASN A 155 -2.03 10.23 -13.37
CA ASN A 155 -3.25 10.72 -12.73
C ASN A 155 -4.54 10.07 -13.24
N GLN A 156 -4.57 9.63 -14.49
CA GLN A 156 -5.72 8.90 -15.05
C GLN A 156 -6.00 7.55 -14.37
N TYR A 157 -5.03 7.01 -13.64
CA TYR A 157 -5.13 5.75 -12.90
C TYR A 157 -5.24 5.97 -11.39
N ARG A 158 -5.16 7.22 -10.94
CA ARG A 158 -5.18 7.56 -9.51
C ARG A 158 -6.61 7.61 -9.00
N SER A 159 -6.82 7.11 -7.78
CA SER A 159 -8.02 7.40 -7.00
C SER A 159 -8.11 8.91 -6.71
N LYS A 160 -9.31 9.47 -6.75
CA LYS A 160 -9.51 10.90 -6.47
C LYS A 160 -9.31 11.25 -5.00
N HIS A 161 -9.51 10.29 -4.14
CA HIS A 161 -9.44 10.47 -2.70
C HIS A 161 -8.39 9.54 -2.11
N CYS A 162 -7.59 10.08 -1.20
CA CYS A 162 -6.67 9.29 -0.41
C CYS A 162 -7.46 8.49 0.63
N LEU A 163 -7.19 7.21 0.74
CA LEU A 163 -7.85 6.35 1.73
C LEU A 163 -7.69 6.86 3.17
N TRP A 164 -6.60 7.58 3.45
CA TRP A 164 -6.36 8.22 4.73
C TRP A 164 -7.35 9.34 5.06
N ASP A 165 -7.96 9.96 4.07
CA ASP A 165 -8.92 11.05 4.27
C ASP A 165 -10.26 10.56 4.85
N TYR A 166 -10.52 9.26 4.78
CA TYR A 166 -11.75 8.63 5.24
C TYR A 166 -11.65 7.97 6.62
N GLY A 167 -10.47 8.00 7.23
CA GLY A 167 -10.28 7.39 8.54
C GLY A 167 -10.91 8.18 9.66
N ASP A 168 -11.67 7.50 10.52
CA ASP A 168 -11.98 8.04 11.83
C ASP A 168 -10.67 8.31 12.57
N SER A 169 -10.47 9.53 13.05
CA SER A 169 -9.28 9.93 13.80
C SER A 169 -9.00 9.09 15.05
N LYS A 170 -9.95 8.27 15.47
CA LYS A 170 -9.86 7.34 16.60
C LYS A 170 -9.44 5.93 16.19
N VAL A 171 -9.48 5.60 14.91
CA VAL A 171 -9.08 4.29 14.39
C VAL A 171 -7.90 4.52 13.48
N MET A 172 -6.75 3.92 13.77
CA MET A 172 -5.52 4.09 12.99
C MET A 172 -5.61 3.55 11.55
N HIS A 173 -6.71 2.91 11.19
CA HIS A 173 -6.94 2.31 9.89
C HIS A 173 -8.25 2.81 9.26
N PRO A 174 -8.15 3.72 8.28
CA PRO A 174 -9.30 4.24 7.54
C PRO A 174 -9.98 3.19 6.66
N SER A 175 -9.33 2.07 6.41
CA SER A 175 -9.71 1.06 5.44
C SER A 175 -11.10 0.45 5.60
N PHE A 176 -11.76 0.72 6.70
CA PHE A 176 -12.95 -0.03 7.06
C PHE A 176 -14.26 0.64 6.63
N HIS A 177 -14.20 1.91 6.27
CA HIS A 177 -15.41 2.69 5.97
C HIS A 177 -15.56 3.10 4.52
N ILE A 178 -14.62 2.70 3.68
CA ILE A 178 -14.68 3.20 2.33
C ILE A 178 -15.49 2.29 1.47
N ALA A 179 -16.66 2.76 1.39
CA ALA A 179 -17.30 2.87 0.13
C ALA A 179 -16.77 4.12 -0.60
N ASP A 180 -15.52 4.15 -1.08
CA ASP A 180 -15.19 5.10 -2.11
C ASP A 180 -16.09 4.77 -3.29
N GLN A 181 -17.16 5.55 -3.45
CA GLN A 181 -18.15 5.31 -4.48
C GLN A 181 -17.52 5.36 -5.87
N GLU A 182 -16.45 6.13 -6.03
CA GLU A 182 -15.71 6.17 -7.29
C GLU A 182 -14.92 4.88 -7.54
N LEU A 183 -14.25 4.35 -6.53
CA LEU A 183 -13.58 3.06 -6.63
C LEU A 183 -14.57 1.95 -6.96
N GLN A 184 -15.72 1.93 -6.26
CA GLN A 184 -16.79 0.96 -6.55
C GLN A 184 -17.34 1.15 -7.96
N ASN A 185 -17.59 2.37 -8.41
CA ASN A 185 -18.06 2.65 -9.75
C ASN A 185 -17.05 2.21 -10.80
N ARG A 186 -15.76 2.51 -10.63
CA ARG A 186 -14.71 2.10 -11.58
C ARG A 186 -14.54 0.58 -11.64
N ILE A 187 -14.65 -0.09 -10.49
CA ILE A 187 -14.66 -1.54 -10.45
C ILE A 187 -15.92 -2.08 -11.14
N ALA A 188 -17.09 -1.50 -10.87
CA ALA A 188 -18.35 -1.88 -11.50
C ALA A 188 -18.33 -1.65 -13.00
N ASP A 189 -17.83 -0.53 -13.48
CA ASP A 189 -17.66 -0.23 -14.90
C ASP A 189 -16.74 -1.23 -15.59
N TYR A 190 -15.65 -1.62 -14.92
CA TYR A 190 -14.76 -2.65 -15.44
C TYR A 190 -15.43 -4.03 -15.54
N TYR A 191 -16.28 -4.39 -14.57
CA TYR A 191 -16.98 -5.68 -14.57
C TYR A 191 -18.19 -5.72 -15.50
N ASN A 192 -18.83 -4.59 -15.75
CA ASN A 192 -20.05 -4.48 -16.56
C ASN A 192 -19.79 -4.11 -18.03
N GLY A 193 -18.59 -3.66 -18.37
CA GLY A 193 -18.13 -3.38 -19.76
C GLY A 193 -17.51 -4.60 -20.38
#